data_9049e03d87b7226faa6e2a029a7ec71d
#
_entry.id   9049e03d87b7226faa6e2a029a7ec71d
#
_cell.length_a   1.000
_cell.length_b   1.000
_cell.length_c   1.000
_cell.angle_alpha   90.00
_cell.angle_beta   90.00
_cell.angle_gamma   90.00
#
_symmetry.space_group_name_H-M   'P 1'
#
loop_
_entity.id
_entity.type
_entity.pdbx_description
1 polymer ?
#
loop_
_entity_poly.entity_id
_entity_poly.type
_entity_poly.pdbx_seq_one_letter_code
_entity_poly.pdbx_strand_id
1 'polypeptide(L)'
;MKKLINLLLTGVFLVASLSVAFVSHAQEGKMMVLNPLGAPPPIPRVPMAPRLDTLTGKTVYIVDTQFPGTKPFLEEMQKLLSERFPEVHWVLKDKTGAYFDDDPKLWAEIKEKGHAAVMAIGH
;
A
#
# COMPACT_ATOMS: atom_id res chain seq x y z
N MET A 1 -81.35 1.79 -13.02
CA MET A 1 -80.57 1.48 -11.81
C MET A 1 -79.53 0.39 -12.04
N LYS A 2 -79.90 -0.81 -12.49
CA LYS A 2 -78.88 -1.95 -12.71
C LYS A 2 -77.74 -1.63 -13.65
N LYS A 3 -78.02 -0.91 -14.77
CA LYS A 3 -76.93 -0.54 -15.71
C LYS A 3 -75.94 0.45 -15.10
N LEU A 4 -76.38 1.35 -14.25
CA LEU A 4 -75.51 2.33 -13.58
C LEU A 4 -74.62 1.65 -12.52
N ILE A 5 -75.15 0.69 -11.80
CA ILE A 5 -74.45 -0.11 -10.80
C ILE A 5 -73.37 -0.96 -11.45
N ASN A 6 -73.69 -1.59 -12.59
CA ASN A 6 -72.73 -2.37 -13.31
C ASN A 6 -71.58 -1.52 -13.88
N LEU A 7 -71.90 -0.32 -14.37
CA LEU A 7 -70.88 0.62 -14.86
C LEU A 7 -69.96 1.09 -13.74
N LEU A 8 -70.50 1.37 -12.58
CA LEU A 8 -69.71 1.72 -11.38
C LEU A 8 -68.81 0.55 -10.90
N LEU A 9 -69.35 -0.66 -10.86
CA LEU A 9 -68.60 -1.84 -10.48
C LEU A 9 -67.43 -2.13 -11.46
N THR A 10 -67.68 -1.99 -12.77
CA THR A 10 -66.61 -2.19 -13.79
C THR A 10 -65.56 -1.12 -13.67
N GLY A 11 -65.89 0.13 -13.39
CA GLY A 11 -64.95 1.22 -13.17
C GLY A 11 -64.07 1.01 -11.94
N VAL A 12 -64.65 0.58 -10.84
CA VAL A 12 -63.91 0.27 -9.59
C VAL A 12 -62.96 -0.89 -9.81
N PHE A 13 -63.40 -1.93 -10.54
CA PHE A 13 -62.54 -3.10 -10.83
C PHE A 13 -61.36 -2.72 -11.75
N LEU A 14 -61.60 -1.82 -12.71
CA LEU A 14 -60.53 -1.35 -13.61
C LEU A 14 -59.48 -0.51 -12.87
N VAL A 15 -59.92 0.34 -11.93
CA VAL A 15 -59.00 1.15 -11.12
C VAL A 15 -58.22 0.28 -10.14
N ALA A 16 -58.86 -0.73 -9.54
CA ALA A 16 -58.18 -1.66 -8.65
C ALA A 16 -57.15 -2.51 -9.35
N SER A 17 -57.41 -2.94 -10.60
CA SER A 17 -56.45 -3.69 -11.39
C SER A 17 -55.24 -2.84 -11.86
N LEU A 18 -55.44 -1.54 -12.12
CA LEU A 18 -54.34 -0.63 -12.46
C LEU A 18 -53.41 -0.37 -11.26
N SER A 19 -53.95 -0.36 -10.05
CA SER A 19 -53.16 -0.11 -8.82
C SER A 19 -52.20 -1.23 -8.51
N VAL A 20 -52.47 -2.45 -8.92
CA VAL A 20 -51.56 -3.62 -8.68
C VAL A 20 -50.38 -3.62 -9.64
N ALA A 21 -50.48 -2.95 -10.79
CA ALA A 21 -49.41 -2.90 -11.79
C ALA A 21 -48.22 -1.98 -11.38
N PHE A 22 -48.40 -1.13 -10.37
CA PHE A 22 -47.37 -0.22 -9.88
C PHE A 22 -46.67 -0.69 -8.60
N VAL A 23 -46.81 -1.95 -8.20
CA VAL A 23 -45.89 -2.51 -7.25
C VAL A 23 -44.54 -2.70 -8.00
N SER A 24 -43.81 -1.61 -8.08
CA SER A 24 -42.41 -1.66 -8.49
C SER A 24 -41.73 -2.68 -7.58
N HIS A 25 -41.34 -3.79 -8.14
CA HIS A 25 -40.33 -4.62 -7.53
C HIS A 25 -39.11 -3.72 -7.44
N ALA A 26 -38.93 -3.09 -6.28
CA ALA A 26 -37.60 -2.63 -5.89
C ALA A 26 -36.75 -3.89 -5.85
N GLN A 27 -36.12 -4.16 -6.97
CA GLN A 27 -35.08 -5.17 -7.05
C GLN A 27 -34.06 -4.71 -6.00
N GLU A 28 -33.98 -5.41 -4.88
CA GLU A 28 -32.90 -5.23 -3.93
C GLU A 28 -31.60 -5.48 -4.70
N GLY A 29 -31.16 -4.45 -5.39
CA GLY A 29 -29.83 -4.41 -5.98
C GLY A 29 -28.86 -4.55 -4.83
N LYS A 30 -28.39 -5.76 -4.60
CA LYS A 30 -27.33 -6.03 -3.66
C LYS A 30 -26.19 -5.11 -4.04
N MET A 31 -26.01 -3.99 -3.33
CA MET A 31 -24.85 -3.12 -3.53
C MET A 31 -23.62 -3.96 -3.16
N MET A 32 -22.95 -4.45 -4.16
CA MET A 32 -21.60 -5.02 -3.95
C MET A 32 -20.64 -3.85 -3.79
N VAL A 33 -20.26 -3.60 -2.55
CA VAL A 33 -19.13 -2.74 -2.27
C VAL A 33 -17.88 -3.55 -2.63
N LEU A 34 -17.27 -3.21 -3.76
CA LEU A 34 -15.95 -3.74 -4.11
C LEU A 34 -14.98 -3.30 -3.03
N ASN A 35 -14.20 -4.24 -2.50
CA ASN A 35 -13.15 -3.92 -1.55
C ASN A 35 -12.23 -2.85 -2.19
N PRO A 36 -12.15 -1.63 -1.65
CA PRO A 36 -11.32 -0.57 -2.24
C PRO A 36 -9.82 -0.94 -2.25
N LEU A 37 -9.40 -1.86 -1.40
CA LEU A 37 -8.03 -2.38 -1.40
C LEU A 37 -7.75 -3.33 -2.58
N GLY A 38 -8.80 -3.86 -3.23
CA GLY A 38 -8.64 -4.85 -4.28
C GLY A 38 -7.92 -6.12 -3.80
N ALA A 39 -7.68 -7.04 -4.70
CA ALA A 39 -6.71 -8.10 -4.50
C ALA A 39 -5.41 -7.62 -5.17
N PRO A 40 -4.35 -7.32 -4.41
CA PRO A 40 -3.08 -6.96 -5.04
C PRO A 40 -2.63 -8.10 -5.95
N PRO A 41 -2.03 -7.80 -7.10
CA PRO A 41 -1.48 -8.84 -7.95
C PRO A 41 -0.48 -9.68 -7.14
N PRO A 42 -0.38 -10.99 -7.39
CA PRO A 42 0.57 -11.83 -6.70
C PRO A 42 1.98 -11.33 -6.96
N ILE A 43 2.57 -10.69 -5.96
CA ILE A 43 3.97 -10.26 -6.03
C ILE A 43 4.82 -11.49 -5.72
N PRO A 44 5.73 -11.90 -6.62
CA PRO A 44 6.67 -12.97 -6.32
C PRO A 44 7.48 -12.57 -5.09
N ARG A 45 7.31 -13.29 -3.99
CA ARG A 45 8.06 -13.02 -2.76
C ARG A 45 9.47 -13.55 -2.92
N VAL A 46 10.42 -12.64 -2.93
CA VAL A 46 11.82 -13.00 -2.80
C VAL A 46 12.09 -13.30 -1.31
N PRO A 47 12.70 -14.44 -0.97
CA PRO A 47 13.04 -14.73 0.41
C PRO A 47 14.03 -13.67 0.94
N MET A 48 13.94 -13.36 2.23
CA MET A 48 14.91 -12.47 2.86
C MET A 48 16.31 -13.05 2.75
N ALA A 49 17.30 -12.18 2.60
CA ALA A 49 18.70 -12.58 2.67
C ALA A 49 19.00 -13.28 4.02
N PRO A 50 19.90 -14.28 4.03
CA PRO A 50 20.35 -14.90 5.27
C PRO A 50 20.87 -13.83 6.25
N ARG A 51 20.61 -14.03 7.53
CA ARG A 51 21.16 -13.14 8.56
C ARG A 51 22.66 -13.35 8.68
N LEU A 52 23.36 -12.25 8.96
CA LEU A 52 24.79 -12.34 9.26
C LEU A 52 24.97 -12.94 10.66
N ASP A 53 25.87 -13.90 10.80
CA ASP A 53 26.24 -14.51 12.08
C ASP A 53 27.02 -13.55 12.97
N THR A 54 27.80 -12.66 12.37
CA THR A 54 28.59 -11.62 13.04
C THR A 54 28.68 -10.37 12.18
N LEU A 55 28.85 -9.23 12.83
CA LEU A 55 29.12 -7.95 12.17
C LEU A 55 30.63 -7.65 12.12
N THR A 56 31.46 -8.39 12.82
CA THR A 56 32.93 -8.17 12.88
C THR A 56 33.53 -8.23 11.49
N GLY A 57 34.24 -7.19 11.11
CA GLY A 57 34.88 -7.07 9.79
C GLY A 57 33.92 -6.91 8.61
N LYS A 58 32.63 -6.67 8.89
CA LYS A 58 31.62 -6.48 7.84
C LYS A 58 31.49 -5.01 7.48
N THR A 59 31.06 -4.77 6.24
CA THR A 59 30.72 -3.43 5.75
C THR A 59 29.23 -3.28 5.78
N VAL A 60 28.74 -2.27 6.49
CA VAL A 60 27.33 -1.93 6.58
C VAL A 60 27.11 -0.55 5.99
N TYR A 61 26.27 -0.48 4.97
CA TYR A 61 25.89 0.78 4.35
C TYR A 61 24.73 1.41 5.10
N ILE A 62 24.82 2.73 5.30
CA ILE A 62 23.72 3.59 5.77
C ILE A 62 23.34 4.45 4.58
N VAL A 63 22.13 4.27 4.06
CA VAL A 63 21.65 4.96 2.86
C VAL A 63 20.71 6.08 3.25
N ASP A 64 21.10 7.31 2.94
CA ASP A 64 20.27 8.49 3.11
C ASP A 64 19.30 8.65 1.93
N THR A 65 18.01 8.70 2.20
CA THR A 65 16.96 8.96 1.21
C THR A 65 16.75 10.45 0.94
N GLN A 66 17.54 11.30 1.56
CA GLN A 66 17.61 12.75 1.37
C GLN A 66 16.34 13.53 1.79
N PHE A 67 15.57 13.02 2.73
CA PHE A 67 14.54 13.83 3.36
C PHE A 67 15.16 14.97 4.20
N PRO A 68 14.49 16.13 4.31
CA PRO A 68 14.98 17.22 5.13
C PRO A 68 15.30 16.78 6.57
N GLY A 69 16.52 17.04 7.01
CA GLY A 69 16.99 16.71 8.37
C GLY A 69 17.53 15.28 8.55
N THR A 70 17.46 14.42 7.56
CA THR A 70 17.97 13.03 7.69
C THR A 70 19.50 12.97 7.74
N LYS A 71 20.18 13.78 6.94
CA LYS A 71 21.65 13.75 6.85
C LYS A 71 22.34 13.91 8.21
N PRO A 72 22.09 15.01 8.97
CA PRO A 72 22.74 15.17 10.27
C PRO A 72 22.38 14.07 11.28
N PHE A 73 21.15 13.53 11.21
CA PHE A 73 20.76 12.39 12.04
C PHE A 73 21.57 11.13 11.69
N LEU A 74 21.73 10.82 10.40
CA LEU A 74 22.46 9.65 9.95
C LEU A 74 23.98 9.77 10.19
N GLU A 75 24.53 10.97 10.09
CA GLU A 75 25.93 11.24 10.46
C GLU A 75 26.20 10.98 11.94
N GLU A 76 25.33 11.46 12.84
CA GLU A 76 25.45 11.18 14.27
C GLU A 76 25.21 9.70 14.58
N MET A 77 24.25 9.06 13.90
CA MET A 77 24.02 7.63 14.04
C MET A 77 25.26 6.82 13.60
N GLN A 78 25.87 7.16 12.47
CA GLN A 78 27.10 6.50 12.00
C GLN A 78 28.22 6.64 13.01
N LYS A 79 28.40 7.83 13.58
CA LYS A 79 29.41 8.09 14.61
C LYS A 79 29.19 7.22 15.87
N LEU A 80 27.98 7.23 16.40
CA LEU A 80 27.63 6.42 17.59
C LEU A 80 27.77 4.92 17.33
N LEU A 81 27.42 4.45 16.14
CA LEU A 81 27.59 3.06 15.73
C LEU A 81 29.06 2.70 15.58
N SER A 82 29.89 3.60 15.04
CA SER A 82 31.34 3.39 14.93
C SER A 82 32.04 3.34 16.28
N GLU A 83 31.59 4.14 17.24
CA GLU A 83 32.09 4.10 18.62
C GLU A 83 31.67 2.80 19.33
N ARG A 84 30.45 2.34 19.12
CA ARG A 84 29.91 1.14 19.78
C ARG A 84 30.38 -0.18 19.14
N PHE A 85 30.61 -0.17 17.83
CA PHE A 85 31.02 -1.33 17.02
C PHE A 85 32.19 -0.96 16.13
N PRO A 86 33.38 -0.74 16.70
CA PRO A 86 34.56 -0.29 15.95
C PRO A 86 35.08 -1.32 14.97
N GLU A 87 34.70 -2.58 15.11
CA GLU A 87 35.05 -3.66 14.20
C GLU A 87 34.23 -3.71 12.89
N VAL A 88 33.21 -2.83 12.78
CA VAL A 88 32.32 -2.75 11.61
C VAL A 88 32.70 -1.55 10.74
N HIS A 89 32.74 -1.76 9.44
CA HIS A 89 32.95 -0.69 8.47
C HIS A 89 31.62 -0.01 8.11
N TRP A 90 31.34 1.13 8.74
CA TRP A 90 30.14 1.91 8.49
C TRP A 90 30.36 2.87 7.33
N VAL A 91 29.52 2.79 6.29
CA VAL A 91 29.61 3.61 5.09
C VAL A 91 28.30 4.37 4.89
N LEU A 92 28.32 5.68 5.07
CA LEU A 92 27.18 6.55 4.77
C LEU A 92 27.20 6.93 3.30
N LYS A 93 26.10 6.76 2.61
CA LYS A 93 25.89 7.11 1.20
C LYS A 93 24.56 7.82 1.00
N ASP A 94 24.58 8.82 0.14
CA ASP A 94 23.40 9.51 -0.31
C ASP A 94 22.82 8.76 -1.52
N LYS A 95 21.54 8.45 -1.50
CA LYS A 95 20.81 7.92 -2.65
C LYS A 95 20.56 9.07 -3.64
N THR A 96 20.80 8.85 -4.92
CA THR A 96 20.49 9.84 -5.95
C THR A 96 18.99 9.84 -6.29
N GLY A 97 18.48 11.00 -6.72
CA GLY A 97 17.08 11.18 -7.06
C GLY A 97 16.14 11.24 -5.85
N ALA A 98 14.85 11.26 -6.11
CA ALA A 98 13.83 11.25 -5.06
C ALA A 98 13.79 9.90 -4.33
N TYR A 99 13.12 9.82 -3.18
CA TYR A 99 13.09 8.62 -2.35
C TYR A 99 12.54 7.37 -3.08
N PHE A 100 11.65 7.55 -4.06
CA PHE A 100 11.06 6.48 -4.88
C PHE A 100 11.84 6.19 -6.17
N ASP A 101 12.83 7.02 -6.53
CA ASP A 101 13.64 6.77 -7.71
C ASP A 101 14.60 5.61 -7.48
N ASP A 102 14.94 4.91 -8.53
CA ASP A 102 15.94 3.86 -8.47
C ASP A 102 17.36 4.42 -8.60
N ASP A 103 18.31 3.84 -7.88
CA ASP A 103 19.75 4.17 -7.98
C ASP A 103 20.57 2.92 -8.26
N PRO A 104 20.59 2.46 -9.52
CA PRO A 104 21.27 1.22 -9.90
C PRO A 104 22.76 1.22 -9.57
N LYS A 105 23.42 2.39 -9.57
CA LYS A 105 24.85 2.52 -9.27
C LYS A 105 25.11 2.26 -7.79
N LEU A 106 24.31 2.86 -6.93
CA LEU A 106 24.41 2.64 -5.48
C LEU A 106 24.12 1.19 -5.12
N TRP A 107 23.06 0.61 -5.71
CA TRP A 107 22.75 -0.80 -5.44
C TRP A 107 23.81 -1.77 -5.93
N ALA A 108 24.45 -1.49 -7.07
CA ALA A 108 25.56 -2.29 -7.55
C ALA A 108 26.76 -2.20 -6.60
N GLU A 109 27.10 -0.99 -6.11
CA GLU A 109 28.18 -0.81 -5.12
C GLU A 109 27.88 -1.55 -3.81
N ILE A 110 26.65 -1.42 -3.29
CA ILE A 110 26.25 -2.10 -2.06
C ILE A 110 26.29 -3.62 -2.23
N LYS A 111 25.84 -4.12 -3.37
CA LYS A 111 25.87 -5.55 -3.67
C LYS A 111 27.28 -6.11 -3.77
N GLU A 112 28.22 -5.32 -4.31
CA GLU A 112 29.62 -5.72 -4.48
C GLU A 112 30.42 -5.66 -3.18
N LYS A 113 30.23 -4.60 -2.38
CA LYS A 113 31.10 -4.27 -1.25
C LYS A 113 30.41 -4.37 0.11
N GLY A 114 29.09 -4.33 0.13
CA GLY A 114 28.28 -4.35 1.35
C GLY A 114 27.96 -5.77 1.80
N HIS A 115 27.80 -5.92 3.10
CA HIS A 115 27.29 -7.13 3.72
C HIS A 115 25.87 -6.94 4.26
N ALA A 116 25.55 -5.70 4.59
CA ALA A 116 24.22 -5.28 4.98
C ALA A 116 23.99 -3.80 4.62
N ALA A 117 22.75 -3.39 4.55
CA ALA A 117 22.38 -2.00 4.37
C ALA A 117 21.20 -1.62 5.25
N VAL A 118 21.22 -0.39 5.76
CA VAL A 118 20.10 0.27 6.46
C VAL A 118 19.72 1.48 5.62
N MET A 119 18.49 1.55 5.20
CA MET A 119 17.94 2.70 4.48
C MET A 119 17.09 3.52 5.43
N ALA A 120 17.33 4.80 5.50
CA ALA A 120 16.59 5.72 6.35
C ALA A 120 16.53 7.12 5.71
N ILE A 121 15.53 7.87 5.97
CA ILE A 121 14.32 7.64 6.74
C ILE A 121 13.17 7.68 5.75
N GLY A 122 12.16 6.82 5.92
CA GLY A 122 10.89 6.96 5.25
C GLY A 122 9.95 7.87 6.06
N HIS A 123 8.82 8.23 5.49
CA HIS A 123 7.76 8.89 6.23
C HIS A 123 6.42 8.19 6.06
#